data_b7edd4853b0485856ea54e5d5c297a3d
#
_entry.id   b7edd4853b0485856ea54e5d5c297a3d
#
_cell.length_a   1.000
_cell.length_b   1.000
_cell.length_c   1.000
_cell.angle_alpha   90.00
_cell.angle_beta   90.00
_cell.angle_gamma   90.00
#
_symmetry.space_group_name_H-M   'P 1'
#
loop_
_entity.id
_entity.type
_entity.pdbx_description
1 polymer ?
#
loop_
_entity_poly.entity_id
_entity_poly.type
_entity_poly.pdbx_seq_one_letter_code
_entity_poly.pdbx_strand_id
1 'polypeptide(L)'
;MASSHSSWFHVRWSCALACTLLALSAAPALADVKTRDKGQVKFEGMLGTMMRMFGGKALSEGIVSTNAVKGERKATLNDLTGRIVDLSEQKVYDLDIKKKTYTVTTFEQLRQKLREAQERAAKEAKDAPKEAGEPAPSSTDKQYEFDFDVKETGQTRSIAGYDAKQVIMTVTVREKGKTLEESGGVVLTTDSWLGPDIPAMKELAEFEMKYWKAIAPETALVSAEQMATIAALYPMIKPAMDRLNQEKVNLKGTPLATTMTFEGVKSKAQVDDANKGSGGGGLSGMLARKIVKPDLRPRATIFTMSSETLEIATAVAAPDVDIPAGFILKN
;
A
#
# COMPACT_ATOMS: atom_id res chain seq x y z
N MET A 1 34.63 -26.03 95.50
CA MET A 1 34.50 -24.65 94.99
C MET A 1 34.56 -24.73 93.47
N ALA A 2 33.48 -24.72 92.86
CA ALA A 2 32.92 -23.72 91.95
C ALA A 2 33.87 -23.34 90.81
N SER A 3 33.62 -23.57 89.60
CA SER A 3 32.68 -22.84 88.74
C SER A 3 32.64 -23.45 87.31
N SER A 4 31.45 -23.55 86.84
CA SER A 4 31.08 -23.94 85.48
C SER A 4 31.43 -22.84 84.51
N HIS A 5 31.89 -23.17 83.31
CA HIS A 5 31.71 -22.33 82.16
C HIS A 5 31.20 -23.16 80.99
N SER A 6 29.93 -22.95 80.72
CA SER A 6 29.25 -23.44 79.51
C SER A 6 29.68 -22.62 78.33
N SER A 7 30.28 -23.22 77.32
CA SER A 7 30.47 -22.58 76.01
C SER A 7 29.33 -22.90 75.11
N TRP A 8 28.61 -21.86 74.74
CA TRP A 8 27.58 -21.93 73.77
C TRP A 8 28.15 -21.98 72.33
N PHE A 9 27.96 -23.12 71.70
CA PHE A 9 28.26 -23.28 70.29
C PHE A 9 27.10 -22.55 69.44
N HIS A 10 27.44 -21.43 68.86
CA HIS A 10 26.58 -20.79 67.87
C HIS A 10 26.75 -21.55 66.56
N VAL A 11 25.79 -22.38 66.26
CA VAL A 11 25.57 -22.89 64.87
C VAL A 11 25.05 -21.81 64.06
N ARG A 12 25.92 -21.17 63.29
CA ARG A 12 25.50 -20.22 62.24
C ARG A 12 24.99 -21.00 61.00
N TRP A 13 23.70 -21.18 60.93
CA TRP A 13 23.04 -21.60 59.67
C TRP A 13 23.13 -20.45 58.66
N SER A 14 24.07 -20.58 57.74
CA SER A 14 24.10 -19.75 56.53
C SER A 14 23.05 -20.28 55.59
N CYS A 15 21.86 -19.68 55.62
CA CYS A 15 20.89 -19.82 54.56
C CYS A 15 21.43 -19.11 53.31
N ALA A 16 22.14 -19.86 52.46
CA ALA A 16 22.41 -19.44 51.11
C ALA A 16 21.09 -19.41 50.35
N LEU A 17 20.48 -18.24 50.34
CA LEU A 17 19.35 -17.94 49.46
C LEU A 17 19.91 -17.90 48.03
N ALA A 18 19.83 -19.03 47.34
CA ALA A 18 20.03 -19.08 45.89
C ALA A 18 18.88 -18.33 45.22
N CYS A 19 19.03 -17.01 45.07
CA CYS A 19 18.25 -16.22 44.15
C CYS A 19 18.62 -16.69 42.74
N THR A 20 17.95 -17.71 42.26
CA THR A 20 17.84 -18.00 40.83
C THR A 20 17.13 -16.83 40.20
N LEU A 21 17.86 -15.83 39.72
CA LEU A 21 17.42 -14.87 38.73
C LEU A 21 17.06 -15.67 37.47
N LEU A 22 15.79 -16.06 37.34
CA LEU A 22 15.23 -16.31 36.04
C LEU A 22 15.28 -14.96 35.28
N ALA A 23 16.37 -14.75 34.56
CA ALA A 23 16.38 -13.80 33.47
C ALA A 23 15.34 -14.32 32.47
N LEU A 24 14.07 -13.94 32.65
CA LEU A 24 13.15 -13.91 31.53
C LEU A 24 13.81 -13.00 30.51
N SER A 25 14.47 -13.59 29.54
CA SER A 25 14.73 -12.94 28.26
C SER A 25 13.37 -12.59 27.71
N ALA A 26 12.88 -11.39 28.03
CA ALA A 26 11.78 -10.78 27.30
C ALA A 26 12.30 -10.62 25.87
N ALA A 27 12.13 -11.66 25.06
CA ALA A 27 12.10 -11.45 23.61
C ALA A 27 11.15 -10.26 23.42
N PRO A 28 11.52 -9.27 22.59
CA PRO A 28 10.61 -8.17 22.31
C PRO A 28 9.29 -8.82 21.93
N ALA A 29 8.29 -8.68 22.80
CA ALA A 29 6.96 -9.15 22.53
C ALA A 29 6.54 -8.33 21.33
N LEU A 30 6.47 -8.97 20.15
CA LEU A 30 5.85 -8.39 18.98
C LEU A 30 4.49 -7.94 19.45
N ALA A 31 4.21 -6.64 19.36
CA ALA A 31 2.96 -6.11 19.86
C ALA A 31 1.86 -6.62 18.92
N ASP A 32 0.99 -7.48 19.44
CA ASP A 32 -0.19 -7.89 18.70
C ASP A 32 -0.95 -6.63 18.24
N VAL A 33 -1.44 -6.61 17.00
CA VAL A 33 -2.20 -5.48 16.47
C VAL A 33 -3.41 -5.98 15.67
N LYS A 34 -4.54 -5.31 15.88
CA LYS A 34 -5.76 -5.52 15.12
C LYS A 34 -6.31 -4.17 14.69
N THR A 35 -6.55 -4.02 13.40
CA THR A 35 -7.16 -2.81 12.84
C THR A 35 -8.44 -3.15 12.11
N ARG A 36 -9.36 -2.18 12.06
CA ARG A 36 -10.46 -2.14 11.10
C ARG A 36 -10.19 -0.98 10.16
N ASP A 37 -10.14 -1.28 8.88
CA ASP A 37 -9.81 -0.28 7.87
C ASP A 37 -10.88 -0.28 6.78
N LYS A 38 -11.23 0.90 6.28
CA LYS A 38 -12.12 1.07 5.14
C LYS A 38 -11.31 1.50 3.94
N GLY A 39 -11.30 0.67 2.90
CA GLY A 39 -10.67 0.98 1.60
C GLY A 39 -11.73 1.23 0.54
N GLN A 40 -11.49 2.20 -0.34
CA GLN A 40 -12.38 2.54 -1.45
C GLN A 40 -11.56 2.91 -2.68
N VAL A 41 -11.99 2.46 -3.86
CA VAL A 41 -11.42 2.86 -5.14
C VAL A 41 -12.55 3.30 -6.07
N LYS A 42 -12.47 4.53 -6.55
CA LYS A 42 -13.41 5.10 -7.51
C LYS A 42 -12.68 5.38 -8.82
N PHE A 43 -13.19 4.84 -9.90
CA PHE A 43 -12.74 5.18 -11.24
C PHE A 43 -13.76 6.14 -11.86
N GLU A 44 -13.26 7.17 -12.53
CA GLU A 44 -14.11 8.17 -13.19
C GLU A 44 -14.20 7.91 -14.70
N GLY A 45 -15.12 8.61 -15.37
CA GLY A 45 -15.30 8.54 -16.81
C GLY A 45 -15.69 7.16 -17.34
N MET A 46 -15.15 6.80 -18.51
CA MET A 46 -15.45 5.54 -19.21
C MET A 46 -14.95 4.33 -18.41
N LEU A 47 -13.75 4.43 -17.80
CA LEU A 47 -13.19 3.38 -16.97
C LEU A 47 -14.09 3.09 -15.77
N GLY A 48 -14.61 4.12 -15.11
CA GLY A 48 -15.56 3.97 -14.02
C GLY A 48 -16.87 3.30 -14.44
N THR A 49 -17.35 3.59 -15.65
CA THR A 49 -18.54 2.94 -16.22
C THR A 49 -18.27 1.45 -16.48
N MET A 50 -17.15 1.12 -17.10
CA MET A 50 -16.73 -0.28 -17.32
C MET A 50 -16.59 -1.04 -16.01
N MET A 51 -15.88 -0.48 -15.03
CA MET A 51 -15.67 -1.14 -13.74
C MET A 51 -17.00 -1.41 -13.01
N ARG A 52 -17.95 -0.50 -13.07
CA ARG A 52 -19.30 -0.73 -12.48
C ARG A 52 -20.05 -1.86 -13.17
N MET A 53 -19.92 -2.01 -14.50
CA MET A 53 -20.57 -3.08 -15.26
C MET A 53 -19.99 -4.47 -14.91
N PHE A 54 -18.71 -4.56 -14.59
CA PHE A 54 -18.02 -5.81 -14.27
C PHE A 54 -17.95 -6.11 -12.75
N GLY A 55 -18.83 -5.53 -11.95
CA GLY A 55 -18.93 -5.87 -10.51
C GLY A 55 -18.06 -5.01 -9.58
N GLY A 56 -17.48 -3.93 -10.09
CA GLY A 56 -16.68 -2.99 -9.29
C GLY A 56 -17.46 -2.14 -8.28
N LYS A 57 -18.76 -2.41 -8.10
CA LYS A 57 -19.63 -1.67 -7.18
C LYS A 57 -19.13 -1.74 -5.73
N ALA A 58 -18.72 -2.91 -5.27
CA ALA A 58 -18.20 -3.10 -3.91
C ALA A 58 -16.95 -2.24 -3.64
N LEU A 59 -16.02 -2.16 -4.61
CA LEU A 59 -14.84 -1.32 -4.50
C LEU A 59 -15.19 0.17 -4.41
N SER A 60 -16.22 0.60 -5.16
CA SER A 60 -16.65 2.00 -5.18
C SER A 60 -17.48 2.40 -3.96
N GLU A 61 -18.16 1.46 -3.30
CA GLU A 61 -18.89 1.67 -2.04
C GLU A 61 -17.97 1.62 -0.82
N GLY A 62 -16.82 0.99 -0.97
CA GLY A 62 -15.81 0.78 0.06
C GLY A 62 -15.95 -0.58 0.74
N ILE A 63 -14.81 -1.18 1.00
CA ILE A 63 -14.69 -2.48 1.69
C ILE A 63 -14.12 -2.21 3.08
N VAL A 64 -14.79 -2.69 4.10
CA VAL A 64 -14.26 -2.73 5.46
C VAL A 64 -13.56 -4.06 5.66
N SER A 65 -12.28 -4.00 6.04
CA SER A 65 -11.46 -5.16 6.33
C SER A 65 -10.92 -5.09 7.75
N THR A 66 -10.80 -6.23 8.39
CA THR A 66 -10.08 -6.39 9.64
C THR A 66 -8.71 -6.97 9.33
N ASN A 67 -7.65 -6.30 9.79
CA ASN A 67 -6.29 -6.80 9.76
C ASN A 67 -5.87 -7.15 11.17
N ALA A 68 -5.33 -8.33 11.38
CA ALA A 68 -4.81 -8.77 12.67
C ALA A 68 -3.41 -9.38 12.48
N VAL A 69 -2.46 -8.98 13.31
CA VAL A 69 -1.12 -9.58 13.38
C VAL A 69 -0.92 -10.14 14.77
N LYS A 70 -0.47 -11.39 14.83
CA LYS A 70 -0.09 -12.07 16.05
C LYS A 70 1.14 -12.92 15.80
N GLY A 71 2.29 -12.48 16.33
CA GLY A 71 3.56 -13.12 16.07
C GLY A 71 3.90 -13.19 14.57
N GLU A 72 4.02 -14.39 14.02
CA GLU A 72 4.37 -14.64 12.62
C GLU A 72 3.15 -14.90 11.71
N ARG A 73 1.94 -14.60 12.19
CA ARG A 73 0.70 -14.73 11.42
C ARG A 73 0.00 -13.40 11.26
N LYS A 74 -0.52 -13.17 10.05
CA LYS A 74 -1.39 -12.04 9.73
C LYS A 74 -2.64 -12.53 9.03
N ALA A 75 -3.79 -12.07 9.49
CA ALA A 75 -5.05 -12.24 8.80
C ALA A 75 -5.59 -10.90 8.29
N THR A 76 -6.12 -10.88 7.08
CA THR A 76 -6.90 -9.79 6.51
C THR A 76 -8.24 -10.37 6.09
N LEU A 77 -9.31 -9.96 6.74
CA LEU A 77 -10.66 -10.51 6.54
C LEU A 77 -11.65 -9.41 6.21
N ASN A 78 -12.54 -9.67 5.27
CA ASN A 78 -13.74 -8.88 5.00
C ASN A 78 -14.94 -9.81 4.82
N ASP A 79 -16.12 -9.27 4.50
CA ASP A 79 -17.37 -10.06 4.40
C ASP A 79 -17.38 -11.08 3.23
N LEU A 80 -16.45 -10.97 2.28
CA LEU A 80 -16.42 -11.79 1.07
C LEU A 80 -15.24 -12.75 1.04
N THR A 81 -14.07 -12.24 1.40
CA THR A 81 -12.79 -12.93 1.28
C THR A 81 -11.94 -12.78 2.52
N GLY A 82 -11.00 -13.66 2.67
CA GLY A 82 -9.96 -13.54 3.68
C GLY A 82 -8.62 -14.02 3.15
N ARG A 83 -7.56 -13.51 3.75
CA ARG A 83 -6.20 -13.99 3.50
C ARG A 83 -5.46 -14.10 4.82
N ILE A 84 -4.84 -15.25 5.04
CA ILE A 84 -3.95 -15.46 6.18
C ILE A 84 -2.56 -15.76 5.63
N VAL A 85 -1.58 -15.02 6.12
CA VAL A 85 -0.16 -15.23 5.83
C VAL A 85 0.50 -15.80 7.07
N ASP A 86 1.15 -16.93 6.94
CA ASP A 86 1.96 -17.57 7.96
C ASP A 86 3.43 -17.56 7.52
N LEU A 87 4.24 -16.73 8.19
CA LEU A 87 5.67 -16.60 7.89
C LEU A 87 6.46 -17.83 8.34
N SER A 88 6.02 -18.48 9.43
CA SER A 88 6.69 -19.67 9.97
C SER A 88 6.49 -20.89 9.07
N GLU A 89 5.26 -21.09 8.59
CA GLU A 89 4.94 -22.17 7.65
C GLU A 89 5.26 -21.83 6.21
N GLN A 90 5.58 -20.57 5.90
CA GLN A 90 5.77 -20.04 4.54
C GLN A 90 4.59 -20.34 3.61
N LYS A 91 3.38 -20.08 4.11
CA LYS A 91 2.12 -20.34 3.41
C LYS A 91 1.20 -19.14 3.42
N VAL A 92 0.37 -19.06 2.40
CA VAL A 92 -0.77 -18.15 2.31
C VAL A 92 -2.04 -18.99 2.18
N TYR A 93 -3.03 -18.65 2.98
CA TYR A 93 -4.36 -19.23 2.94
C TYR A 93 -5.31 -18.18 2.39
N ASP A 94 -5.89 -18.42 1.22
CA ASP A 94 -6.91 -17.57 0.62
C ASP A 94 -8.30 -18.17 0.90
N LEU A 95 -9.17 -17.40 1.56
CA LEU A 95 -10.46 -17.82 2.07
C LEU A 95 -11.59 -17.24 1.22
N ASP A 96 -12.56 -18.07 0.86
CA ASP A 96 -13.89 -17.68 0.36
C ASP A 96 -14.88 -17.75 1.54
N ILE A 97 -15.21 -16.59 2.10
CA ILE A 97 -16.02 -16.49 3.33
C ILE A 97 -17.42 -17.04 3.09
N LYS A 98 -18.01 -16.78 1.92
CA LYS A 98 -19.36 -17.24 1.58
C LYS A 98 -19.45 -18.75 1.42
N LYS A 99 -18.43 -19.35 0.78
CA LYS A 99 -18.39 -20.81 0.57
C LYS A 99 -17.78 -21.57 1.73
N LYS A 100 -17.20 -20.87 2.70
CA LYS A 100 -16.45 -21.46 3.81
C LYS A 100 -15.37 -22.43 3.31
N THR A 101 -14.65 -22.02 2.30
CA THR A 101 -13.54 -22.81 1.72
C THR A 101 -12.27 -21.98 1.71
N TYR A 102 -11.13 -22.67 1.68
CA TYR A 102 -9.84 -22.00 1.53
C TYR A 102 -8.92 -22.78 0.60
N THR A 103 -7.98 -22.09 0.00
CA THR A 103 -6.87 -22.67 -0.77
C THR A 103 -5.56 -22.32 -0.08
N VAL A 104 -4.54 -23.14 -0.29
CA VAL A 104 -3.20 -22.95 0.26
C VAL A 104 -2.21 -22.73 -0.88
N THR A 105 -1.39 -21.71 -0.75
CA THR A 105 -0.28 -21.45 -1.68
C THR A 105 0.99 -21.27 -0.87
N THR A 106 2.05 -22.00 -1.21
CA THR A 106 3.34 -21.84 -0.54
C THR A 106 4.08 -20.61 -1.07
N PHE A 107 5.01 -20.08 -0.28
CA PHE A 107 5.85 -18.95 -0.72
C PHE A 107 6.68 -19.32 -1.96
N GLU A 108 7.11 -20.59 -2.09
CA GLU A 108 7.81 -21.04 -3.30
C GLU A 108 6.93 -20.94 -4.55
N GLN A 109 5.67 -21.38 -4.45
CA GLN A 109 4.70 -21.22 -5.53
C GLN A 109 4.41 -19.76 -5.85
N LEU A 110 4.38 -18.88 -4.85
CA LEU A 110 4.23 -17.43 -5.06
C LEU A 110 5.45 -16.86 -5.78
N ARG A 111 6.66 -17.21 -5.36
CA ARG A 111 7.90 -16.80 -6.04
C ARG A 111 7.91 -17.25 -7.51
N GLN A 112 7.51 -18.48 -7.77
CA GLN A 112 7.42 -18.99 -9.13
C GLN A 112 6.41 -18.19 -9.97
N LYS A 113 5.20 -17.97 -9.46
CA LYS A 113 4.17 -17.17 -10.15
C LYS A 113 4.65 -15.76 -10.46
N LEU A 114 5.39 -15.13 -9.54
CA LEU A 114 5.96 -13.80 -9.74
C LEU A 114 6.99 -13.81 -10.87
N ARG A 115 7.92 -14.78 -10.89
CA ARG A 115 8.90 -14.92 -11.98
C ARG A 115 8.20 -15.11 -13.32
N GLU A 116 7.25 -16.05 -13.41
CA GLU A 116 6.49 -16.31 -14.64
C GLU A 116 5.71 -15.07 -15.12
N ALA A 117 5.17 -14.27 -14.19
CA ALA A 117 4.49 -13.03 -14.54
C ALA A 117 5.47 -11.97 -15.08
N GLN A 118 6.66 -11.85 -14.49
CA GLN A 118 7.72 -10.96 -14.97
C GLN A 118 8.22 -11.37 -16.37
N GLU A 119 8.46 -12.67 -16.58
CA GLU A 119 8.88 -13.19 -17.88
C GLU A 119 7.84 -12.96 -18.98
N ARG A 120 6.54 -13.18 -18.65
CA ARG A 120 5.43 -12.87 -19.57
C ARG A 120 5.38 -11.40 -19.91
N ALA A 121 5.42 -10.52 -18.92
CA ALA A 121 5.42 -9.08 -19.14
C ALA A 121 6.61 -8.61 -19.99
N ALA A 122 7.81 -9.15 -19.73
CA ALA A 122 9.00 -8.87 -20.53
C ALA A 122 8.89 -9.37 -21.98
N LYS A 123 8.24 -10.51 -22.19
CA LYS A 123 7.97 -11.06 -23.53
C LYS A 123 6.94 -10.23 -24.27
N GLU A 124 5.81 -9.92 -23.63
CA GLU A 124 4.75 -9.09 -24.21
C GLU A 124 5.27 -7.70 -24.58
N ALA A 125 6.15 -7.11 -23.74
CA ALA A 125 6.79 -5.84 -24.06
C ALA A 125 7.73 -5.91 -25.29
N LYS A 126 8.34 -7.09 -25.56
CA LYS A 126 9.17 -7.30 -26.76
C LYS A 126 8.34 -7.59 -28.00
N ASP A 127 7.25 -8.34 -27.84
CA ASP A 127 6.38 -8.81 -28.91
C ASP A 127 5.24 -7.84 -29.23
N ALA A 128 5.10 -6.76 -28.45
CA ALA A 128 4.11 -5.71 -28.71
C ALA A 128 4.28 -5.20 -30.15
N PRO A 129 3.24 -5.32 -31.02
CA PRO A 129 3.32 -4.81 -32.38
C PRO A 129 3.66 -3.31 -32.28
N LYS A 130 4.68 -2.88 -33.00
CA LYS A 130 4.85 -1.48 -33.30
C LYS A 130 3.68 -1.11 -34.21
N GLU A 131 2.53 -0.76 -33.64
CA GLU A 131 1.40 -0.29 -34.41
C GLU A 131 1.86 0.93 -35.20
N ALA A 132 1.89 0.73 -36.53
CA ALA A 132 2.15 1.79 -37.47
C ALA A 132 0.91 2.70 -37.45
N GLY A 133 0.94 3.75 -36.63
CA GLY A 133 -0.14 4.74 -36.62
C GLY A 133 -0.28 5.57 -35.36
N GLU A 134 0.02 5.03 -34.19
CA GLU A 134 0.26 5.90 -33.01
C GLU A 134 1.76 5.93 -32.73
N PRO A 135 2.40 7.11 -32.68
CA PRO A 135 3.75 7.15 -32.20
C PRO A 135 3.69 6.60 -30.77
N ALA A 136 4.22 5.37 -30.57
CA ALA A 136 4.67 4.97 -29.25
C ALA A 136 5.39 6.22 -28.72
N PRO A 137 5.16 6.65 -27.46
CA PRO A 137 5.88 7.80 -26.95
C PRO A 137 7.35 7.51 -27.19
N SER A 138 7.86 8.15 -28.24
CA SER A 138 9.24 8.01 -28.64
C SER A 138 10.05 8.47 -27.45
N SER A 139 10.62 7.52 -26.74
CA SER A 139 11.37 7.67 -25.52
C SER A 139 12.67 8.48 -25.74
N THR A 140 12.83 9.07 -26.92
CA THR A 140 14.10 9.67 -27.33
C THR A 140 14.14 11.18 -27.25
N ASP A 141 13.01 11.91 -27.16
CA ASP A 141 13.09 13.38 -27.23
C ASP A 141 12.27 14.17 -26.17
N LYS A 142 11.32 13.55 -25.47
CA LYS A 142 10.57 14.27 -24.44
C LYS A 142 11.18 14.04 -23.06
N GLN A 143 11.85 15.06 -22.56
CA GLN A 143 12.26 15.08 -21.16
C GLN A 143 11.05 15.48 -20.30
N TYR A 144 10.80 14.75 -19.21
CA TYR A 144 9.75 15.05 -18.25
C TYR A 144 10.33 15.73 -17.02
N GLU A 145 9.56 16.62 -16.45
CA GLU A 145 9.86 17.31 -15.21
C GLU A 145 8.83 16.90 -14.15
N PHE A 146 9.32 16.76 -12.92
CA PHE A 146 8.52 16.40 -11.75
C PHE A 146 8.58 17.55 -10.76
N ASP A 147 7.44 18.11 -10.45
CA ASP A 147 7.31 19.06 -9.36
C ASP A 147 6.69 18.36 -8.17
N PHE A 148 7.28 18.57 -7.00
CA PHE A 148 6.78 18.09 -5.72
C PHE A 148 6.41 19.30 -4.90
N ASP A 149 5.18 19.29 -4.40
CA ASP A 149 4.71 20.24 -3.41
C ASP A 149 4.18 19.47 -2.20
N VAL A 150 4.57 19.90 -1.00
CA VAL A 150 4.10 19.30 0.25
C VAL A 150 3.66 20.40 1.18
N LYS A 151 2.41 20.33 1.62
CA LYS A 151 1.76 21.33 2.43
C LYS A 151 1.19 20.72 3.70
N GLU A 152 1.68 21.17 4.85
CA GLU A 152 0.98 21.00 6.11
C GLU A 152 -0.15 22.04 6.17
N THR A 153 -1.41 21.59 6.20
CA THR A 153 -2.56 22.51 6.12
C THR A 153 -2.90 23.16 7.45
N GLY A 154 -2.37 22.63 8.55
CA GLY A 154 -2.74 23.01 9.91
C GLY A 154 -4.09 22.45 10.37
N GLN A 155 -4.80 21.72 9.50
CA GLN A 155 -6.05 21.07 9.89
C GLN A 155 -5.78 19.85 10.76
N THR A 156 -6.69 19.61 11.71
CA THR A 156 -6.66 18.45 12.61
C THR A 156 -8.02 17.80 12.65
N ARG A 157 -8.04 16.47 12.81
CA ARG A 157 -9.26 15.70 13.11
C ARG A 157 -8.94 14.46 13.94
N SER A 158 -9.90 13.94 14.68
CA SER A 158 -9.74 12.67 15.39
C SER A 158 -10.07 11.50 14.44
N ILE A 159 -9.18 10.50 14.38
CA ILE A 159 -9.35 9.28 13.60
C ILE A 159 -8.94 8.10 14.48
N ALA A 160 -9.81 7.10 14.63
CA ALA A 160 -9.58 5.93 15.47
C ALA A 160 -9.15 6.30 16.92
N GLY A 161 -9.60 7.45 17.44
CA GLY A 161 -9.25 7.93 18.78
C GLY A 161 -7.94 8.72 18.89
N TYR A 162 -7.26 8.97 17.77
CA TYR A 162 -6.00 9.73 17.71
C TYR A 162 -6.20 11.06 16.99
N ASP A 163 -5.55 12.11 17.49
CA ASP A 163 -5.50 13.39 16.79
C ASP A 163 -4.55 13.29 15.59
N ALA A 164 -5.08 13.52 14.42
CA ALA A 164 -4.34 13.46 13.16
C ALA A 164 -4.26 14.84 12.52
N LYS A 165 -3.12 15.14 11.90
CA LYS A 165 -2.83 16.38 11.16
C LYS A 165 -2.83 16.10 9.68
N GLN A 166 -3.38 17.02 8.90
CA GLN A 166 -3.45 16.90 7.46
C GLN A 166 -2.17 17.36 6.78
N VAL A 167 -1.64 16.52 5.91
CA VAL A 167 -0.54 16.82 4.98
C VAL A 167 -0.98 16.48 3.57
N ILE A 168 -0.87 17.44 2.67
CA ILE A 168 -1.17 17.25 1.25
C ILE A 168 0.15 17.22 0.48
N MET A 169 0.38 16.15 -0.26
CA MET A 169 1.49 16.03 -1.19
C MET A 169 0.95 16.02 -2.62
N THR A 170 1.53 16.84 -3.47
CA THR A 170 1.18 16.90 -4.90
C THR A 170 2.42 16.61 -5.73
N VAL A 171 2.28 15.64 -6.64
CA VAL A 171 3.30 15.32 -7.65
C VAL A 171 2.74 15.68 -9.00
N THR A 172 3.39 16.61 -9.68
CA THR A 172 3.03 17.03 -11.04
C THR A 172 4.06 16.53 -12.02
N VAL A 173 3.61 15.86 -13.08
CA VAL A 173 4.47 15.36 -14.16
C VAL A 173 4.08 16.07 -15.46
N ARG A 174 5.02 16.75 -16.07
CA ARG A 174 4.85 17.50 -17.32
C ARG A 174 6.10 17.46 -18.19
N GLU A 175 5.98 17.85 -19.45
CA GLU A 175 7.13 17.99 -20.34
C GLU A 175 8.05 19.10 -19.82
N LYS A 176 9.35 18.82 -19.75
CA LYS A 176 10.36 19.73 -19.21
C LYS A 176 10.34 21.08 -19.92
N GLY A 177 10.33 22.14 -19.12
CA GLY A 177 10.32 23.52 -19.62
C GLY A 177 8.96 24.00 -20.13
N LYS A 178 7.89 23.20 -20.02
CA LYS A 178 6.53 23.57 -20.37
C LYS A 178 5.60 23.55 -19.16
N THR A 179 4.56 24.34 -19.17
CA THR A 179 3.48 24.29 -18.20
C THR A 179 2.55 23.09 -18.48
N LEU A 180 1.68 22.73 -17.50
CA LEU A 180 0.62 21.75 -17.73
C LEU A 180 -0.36 22.18 -18.82
N GLU A 181 -0.60 23.48 -18.96
CA GLU A 181 -1.48 24.02 -20.01
C GLU A 181 -0.88 23.83 -21.40
N GLU A 182 0.44 23.92 -21.53
CA GLU A 182 1.14 23.79 -22.80
C GLU A 182 1.34 22.34 -23.24
N SER A 183 1.74 21.48 -22.30
CA SER A 183 2.11 20.07 -22.62
C SER A 183 1.04 19.06 -22.26
N GLY A 184 0.11 19.41 -21.38
CA GLY A 184 -0.62 18.42 -20.62
C GLY A 184 0.28 17.72 -19.61
N GLY A 185 -0.24 16.65 -18.99
CA GLY A 185 0.51 15.89 -18.00
C GLY A 185 -0.38 15.12 -17.06
N VAL A 186 0.18 14.76 -15.91
CA VAL A 186 -0.56 14.09 -14.84
C VAL A 186 -0.28 14.74 -13.49
N VAL A 187 -1.27 14.68 -12.62
CA VAL A 187 -1.17 15.17 -11.24
C VAL A 187 -1.61 14.08 -10.31
N LEU A 188 -0.76 13.75 -9.36
CA LEU A 188 -1.04 12.86 -8.25
C LEU A 188 -1.12 13.70 -6.97
N THR A 189 -2.28 13.73 -6.35
CA THR A 189 -2.47 14.38 -5.05
C THR A 189 -2.70 13.32 -3.99
N THR A 190 -1.91 13.35 -2.92
CA THR A 190 -2.07 12.49 -1.75
C THR A 190 -2.43 13.38 -0.56
N ASP A 191 -3.62 13.24 -0.05
CA ASP A 191 -4.12 13.87 1.18
C ASP A 191 -4.00 12.84 2.30
N SER A 192 -3.07 13.05 3.22
CA SER A 192 -2.77 12.14 4.33
C SER A 192 -3.06 12.79 5.67
N TRP A 193 -3.70 12.04 6.55
CA TRP A 193 -3.94 12.41 7.93
C TRP A 193 -3.01 11.60 8.82
N LEU A 194 -2.00 12.27 9.35
CA LEU A 194 -0.91 11.67 10.13
C LEU A 194 -1.21 11.82 11.62
N GLY A 195 -1.47 10.72 12.30
CA GLY A 195 -1.55 10.63 13.76
C GLY A 195 -0.18 10.58 14.41
N PRO A 196 -0.11 10.42 15.73
CA PRO A 196 1.14 10.20 16.43
C PRO A 196 1.83 8.92 15.95
N ASP A 197 3.04 8.70 16.41
CA ASP A 197 3.72 7.43 16.21
C ASP A 197 3.01 6.35 17.06
N ILE A 198 2.37 5.37 16.39
CA ILE A 198 1.59 4.30 17.01
C ILE A 198 2.41 3.00 16.91
N PRO A 199 3.01 2.51 18.01
CA PRO A 199 3.88 1.32 17.98
C PRO A 199 3.20 0.10 17.37
N ALA A 200 1.93 -0.15 17.69
CA ALA A 200 1.18 -1.27 17.14
C ALA A 200 1.09 -1.25 15.60
N MET A 201 1.01 -0.07 14.98
CA MET A 201 0.98 0.05 13.51
C MET A 201 2.33 -0.27 12.87
N LYS A 202 3.43 -0.13 13.62
CA LYS A 202 4.76 -0.55 13.14
C LYS A 202 4.85 -2.06 12.98
N GLU A 203 4.25 -2.82 13.88
CA GLU A 203 4.21 -4.29 13.79
C GLU A 203 3.55 -4.77 12.49
N LEU A 204 2.46 -4.09 12.08
CA LEU A 204 1.81 -4.38 10.80
C LEU A 204 2.76 -4.12 9.62
N ALA A 205 3.46 -2.98 9.63
CA ALA A 205 4.41 -2.63 8.59
C ALA A 205 5.64 -3.57 8.56
N GLU A 206 6.15 -3.95 9.74
CA GLU A 206 7.26 -4.90 9.85
C GLU A 206 6.87 -6.30 9.36
N PHE A 207 5.66 -6.76 9.69
CA PHE A 207 5.13 -8.01 9.16
C PHE A 207 5.08 -8.00 7.63
N GLU A 208 4.53 -6.94 7.04
CA GLU A 208 4.48 -6.78 5.59
C GLU A 208 5.87 -6.81 4.97
N MET A 209 6.82 -6.11 5.58
CA MET A 209 8.21 -6.11 5.10
C MET A 209 8.83 -7.51 5.14
N LYS A 210 8.62 -8.27 6.23
CA LYS A 210 9.09 -9.67 6.33
C LYS A 210 8.47 -10.55 5.26
N TYR A 211 7.15 -10.42 5.05
CA TYR A 211 6.43 -11.17 4.02
C TYR A 211 6.97 -10.87 2.61
N TRP A 212 7.10 -9.58 2.26
CA TRP A 212 7.62 -9.20 0.94
C TRP A 212 9.07 -9.66 0.73
N LYS A 213 9.92 -9.56 1.75
CA LYS A 213 11.28 -10.11 1.68
C LYS A 213 11.28 -11.62 1.45
N ALA A 214 10.31 -12.34 2.01
CA ALA A 214 10.22 -13.78 1.85
C ALA A 214 9.76 -14.21 0.46
N ILE A 215 8.81 -13.49 -0.18
CA ILE A 215 8.26 -13.90 -1.47
C ILE A 215 8.92 -13.21 -2.68
N ALA A 216 9.50 -12.05 -2.50
CA ALA A 216 10.14 -11.27 -3.55
C ALA A 216 11.48 -10.66 -3.07
N PRO A 217 12.46 -11.51 -2.68
CA PRO A 217 13.71 -11.04 -2.13
C PRO A 217 14.48 -10.12 -3.09
N GLU A 218 14.33 -10.34 -4.40
CA GLU A 218 14.98 -9.55 -5.45
C GLU A 218 14.36 -8.16 -5.61
N THR A 219 13.05 -8.01 -5.32
CA THR A 219 12.36 -6.71 -5.36
C THR A 219 12.44 -5.97 -4.02
N ALA A 220 12.57 -6.69 -2.92
CA ALA A 220 12.76 -6.10 -1.59
C ALA A 220 14.17 -5.52 -1.40
N LEU A 221 15.13 -6.04 -2.14
CA LEU A 221 16.47 -5.51 -2.32
C LEU A 221 16.55 -5.07 -3.78
N VAL A 222 15.93 -3.94 -4.12
CA VAL A 222 16.28 -3.27 -5.37
C VAL A 222 17.77 -3.02 -5.25
N SER A 223 18.58 -3.85 -5.92
CA SER A 223 20.02 -3.71 -5.88
C SER A 223 20.39 -2.33 -6.40
N ALA A 224 21.52 -1.79 -5.97
CA ALA A 224 22.01 -0.50 -6.51
C ALA A 224 22.04 -0.52 -8.03
N GLU A 225 22.25 -1.68 -8.64
CA GLU A 225 22.26 -1.91 -10.08
C GLU A 225 20.84 -1.88 -10.70
N GLN A 226 19.85 -2.45 -10.02
CA GLN A 226 18.44 -2.35 -10.43
C GLN A 226 17.90 -0.94 -10.21
N MET A 227 18.28 -0.25 -9.12
CA MET A 227 17.98 1.16 -8.92
C MET A 227 18.65 2.02 -10.00
N ALA A 228 19.88 1.71 -10.39
CA ALA A 228 20.54 2.37 -11.50
C ALA A 228 19.82 2.10 -12.85
N THR A 229 19.31 0.89 -13.05
CA THR A 229 18.52 0.52 -14.24
C THR A 229 17.16 1.23 -14.22
N ILE A 230 16.47 1.25 -13.09
CA ILE A 230 15.21 2.00 -12.92
C ILE A 230 15.47 3.51 -13.11
N ALA A 231 16.55 4.03 -12.54
CA ALA A 231 16.95 5.43 -12.73
C ALA A 231 17.38 5.74 -14.18
N ALA A 232 17.91 4.76 -14.92
CA ALA A 232 18.22 4.91 -16.34
C ALA A 232 16.96 4.84 -17.22
N LEU A 233 15.99 3.98 -16.88
CA LEU A 233 14.68 3.90 -17.54
C LEU A 233 13.77 5.07 -17.16
N TYR A 234 13.89 5.53 -15.92
CA TYR A 234 13.14 6.66 -15.38
C TYR A 234 14.11 7.67 -14.74
N PRO A 235 14.90 8.42 -15.54
CA PRO A 235 15.92 9.34 -15.04
C PRO A 235 15.39 10.43 -14.12
N MET A 236 14.07 10.55 -14.06
CA MET A 236 13.31 11.51 -13.26
C MET A 236 13.01 11.03 -11.83
N ILE A 237 13.11 9.73 -11.53
CA ILE A 237 12.82 9.22 -10.17
C ILE A 237 13.87 9.72 -9.17
N LYS A 238 15.14 9.72 -9.56
CA LYS A 238 16.21 10.16 -8.66
C LYS A 238 16.07 11.64 -8.26
N PRO A 239 15.91 12.60 -9.18
CA PRO A 239 15.66 14.00 -8.80
C PRO A 239 14.41 14.18 -7.95
N ALA A 240 13.38 13.39 -8.20
CA ALA A 240 12.16 13.38 -7.41
C ALA A 240 12.41 12.96 -5.95
N MET A 241 13.13 11.85 -5.77
CA MET A 241 13.51 11.36 -4.43
C MET A 241 14.48 12.31 -3.74
N ASP A 242 15.45 12.88 -4.48
CA ASP A 242 16.41 13.85 -3.93
C ASP A 242 15.67 15.11 -3.43
N ARG A 243 14.68 15.62 -4.16
CA ARG A 243 13.84 16.75 -3.70
C ARG A 243 13.01 16.37 -2.46
N LEU A 244 12.34 15.23 -2.47
CA LEU A 244 11.57 14.77 -1.31
C LEU A 244 12.47 14.70 -0.06
N ASN A 245 13.71 14.24 -0.22
CA ASN A 245 14.70 14.19 0.86
C ASN A 245 15.21 15.58 1.28
N GLN A 246 15.35 16.50 0.31
CA GLN A 246 15.85 17.86 0.58
C GLN A 246 14.83 18.75 1.26
N GLU A 247 13.55 18.63 0.93
CA GLU A 247 12.49 19.45 1.49
C GLU A 247 12.18 19.12 2.95
N LYS A 248 12.89 18.11 3.53
CA LYS A 248 12.76 17.70 4.94
C LYS A 248 11.30 17.64 5.40
N VAL A 249 10.43 17.18 4.50
CA VAL A 249 9.03 17.07 4.82
C VAL A 249 8.88 16.15 6.03
N ASN A 250 8.40 16.71 7.08
CA ASN A 250 8.21 15.98 8.33
C ASN A 250 6.95 15.11 8.25
N LEU A 251 7.03 14.07 7.40
CA LEU A 251 6.00 13.04 7.31
C LEU A 251 6.02 12.07 8.50
N LYS A 252 6.50 12.57 9.67
CA LYS A 252 6.51 11.76 10.89
C LYS A 252 5.09 11.53 11.37
N GLY A 253 4.82 10.30 11.73
CA GLY A 253 3.56 9.86 12.27
C GLY A 253 2.99 8.67 11.51
N THR A 254 1.91 8.15 12.05
CA THR A 254 1.19 7.02 11.45
C THR A 254 0.09 7.54 10.53
N PRO A 255 0.07 7.18 9.23
CA PRO A 255 -1.05 7.55 8.35
C PRO A 255 -2.31 6.79 8.79
N LEU A 256 -3.30 7.53 9.26
CA LEU A 256 -4.60 7.01 9.74
C LEU A 256 -5.68 7.12 8.68
N ALA A 257 -5.57 8.06 7.77
CA ALA A 257 -6.38 8.12 6.57
C ALA A 257 -5.57 8.71 5.43
N THR A 258 -5.79 8.20 4.23
CA THR A 258 -5.12 8.68 3.02
C THR A 258 -6.11 8.69 1.87
N THR A 259 -6.15 9.78 1.12
CA THR A 259 -6.86 9.87 -0.15
C THR A 259 -5.87 10.21 -1.23
N MET A 260 -5.76 9.34 -2.23
CA MET A 260 -4.92 9.54 -3.39
C MET A 260 -5.80 9.80 -4.61
N THR A 261 -5.58 10.92 -5.29
CA THR A 261 -6.31 11.30 -6.51
C THR A 261 -5.35 11.40 -7.66
N PHE A 262 -5.60 10.63 -8.71
CA PHE A 262 -4.83 10.65 -9.94
C PHE A 262 -5.63 11.34 -11.04
N GLU A 263 -5.05 12.38 -11.63
CA GLU A 263 -5.70 13.24 -12.61
C GLU A 263 -4.85 13.34 -13.87
N GLY A 264 -5.51 13.24 -15.01
CA GLY A 264 -4.95 13.60 -16.30
C GLY A 264 -5.24 15.07 -16.61
N VAL A 265 -4.24 15.77 -17.12
CA VAL A 265 -4.35 17.15 -17.57
C VAL A 265 -4.08 17.19 -19.07
N LYS A 266 -5.05 17.72 -19.84
CA LYS A 266 -4.90 17.93 -21.28
C LYS A 266 -4.23 19.26 -21.55
N SER A 267 -3.37 19.31 -22.55
CA SER A 267 -2.86 20.59 -23.04
C SER A 267 -3.98 21.42 -23.66
N LYS A 268 -3.75 22.73 -23.75
CA LYS A 268 -4.69 23.64 -24.44
C LYS A 268 -4.97 23.20 -25.87
N ALA A 269 -3.94 22.77 -26.61
CA ALA A 269 -4.09 22.25 -27.95
C ALA A 269 -5.01 21.01 -28.00
N GLN A 270 -4.84 20.07 -27.06
CA GLN A 270 -5.71 18.88 -26.97
C GLN A 270 -7.17 19.22 -26.64
N VAL A 271 -7.38 20.26 -25.81
CA VAL A 271 -8.73 20.74 -25.49
C VAL A 271 -9.36 21.43 -26.71
N ASP A 272 -8.60 22.25 -27.40
CA ASP A 272 -9.03 22.97 -28.59
C ASP A 272 -9.35 21.99 -29.74
N ASP A 273 -8.55 20.97 -29.96
CA ASP A 273 -8.80 19.94 -30.97
C ASP A 273 -10.01 19.07 -30.63
N ALA A 274 -10.20 18.72 -29.37
CA ALA A 274 -11.38 18.00 -28.89
C ALA A 274 -12.68 18.84 -29.16
N ASN A 275 -12.60 20.17 -29.02
CA ASN A 275 -13.67 21.07 -29.30
C ASN A 275 -13.94 21.21 -30.83
N LYS A 276 -12.89 21.23 -31.65
CA LYS A 276 -13.00 21.29 -33.14
C LYS A 276 -13.51 19.98 -33.72
N GLY A 277 -13.05 18.82 -33.21
CA GLY A 277 -13.53 17.49 -33.60
C GLY A 277 -15.04 17.25 -33.37
N SER A 278 -15.69 18.14 -32.63
CA SER A 278 -17.13 18.17 -32.42
C SER A 278 -17.94 18.56 -33.69
N GLY A 279 -17.29 19.04 -34.78
CA GLY A 279 -17.90 19.53 -36.01
C GLY A 279 -18.01 18.56 -37.21
N GLY A 280 -17.33 17.38 -37.17
CA GLY A 280 -17.32 16.43 -38.29
C GLY A 280 -18.58 15.57 -38.35
N GLY A 281 -19.51 15.91 -39.26
CA GLY A 281 -20.77 15.21 -39.47
C GLY A 281 -20.62 13.97 -40.33
N GLY A 282 -20.77 12.78 -39.71
CA GLY A 282 -20.99 11.49 -40.37
C GLY A 282 -21.78 10.57 -39.45
N LEU A 283 -22.59 9.67 -40.02
CA LEU A 283 -23.42 8.73 -39.25
C LEU A 283 -22.63 7.89 -38.23
N SER A 284 -21.37 7.53 -38.55
CA SER A 284 -20.43 6.86 -37.62
C SER A 284 -19.99 7.77 -36.48
N GLY A 285 -19.79 9.07 -36.72
CA GLY A 285 -19.50 10.06 -35.69
C GLY A 285 -20.68 10.29 -34.72
N MET A 286 -21.92 10.20 -35.25
CA MET A 286 -23.12 10.38 -34.43
C MET A 286 -23.39 9.20 -33.47
N LEU A 287 -23.06 7.98 -33.89
CA LEU A 287 -23.13 6.78 -33.04
C LEU A 287 -22.05 6.78 -31.98
N ALA A 288 -20.81 7.14 -32.32
CA ALA A 288 -19.72 7.28 -31.37
C ALA A 288 -20.00 8.36 -30.30
N ARG A 289 -20.64 9.47 -30.67
CA ARG A 289 -21.06 10.55 -29.74
C ARG A 289 -22.15 10.13 -28.76
N LYS A 290 -22.98 9.18 -29.12
CA LYS A 290 -24.05 8.68 -28.24
C LYS A 290 -23.51 7.74 -27.15
N ILE A 291 -22.37 7.13 -27.41
CA ILE A 291 -21.73 6.15 -26.52
C ILE A 291 -20.66 6.80 -25.63
N VAL A 292 -19.93 7.78 -26.15
CA VAL A 292 -18.85 8.45 -25.40
C VAL A 292 -18.94 9.95 -25.61
N LYS A 293 -19.45 10.69 -24.62
CA LYS A 293 -19.27 12.16 -24.59
C LYS A 293 -17.78 12.41 -24.26
N PRO A 294 -17.04 13.12 -25.15
CA PRO A 294 -15.67 13.48 -24.83
C PRO A 294 -15.65 14.35 -23.57
N ASP A 295 -14.81 13.98 -22.62
CA ASP A 295 -14.59 14.83 -21.45
C ASP A 295 -13.77 16.05 -21.89
N LEU A 296 -14.44 17.18 -22.01
CA LEU A 296 -13.84 18.44 -22.46
C LEU A 296 -13.13 19.19 -21.33
N ARG A 297 -13.17 18.67 -20.11
CA ARG A 297 -12.47 19.29 -18.98
C ARG A 297 -10.96 19.25 -19.21
N PRO A 298 -10.26 20.36 -19.00
CA PRO A 298 -8.80 20.39 -19.14
C PRO A 298 -8.12 19.49 -18.09
N ARG A 299 -8.77 19.27 -16.95
CA ARG A 299 -8.31 18.40 -15.86
C ARG A 299 -9.42 17.45 -15.49
N ALA A 300 -9.13 16.16 -15.48
CA ALA A 300 -10.09 15.10 -15.18
C ALA A 300 -9.49 14.07 -14.25
N THR A 301 -10.22 13.75 -13.19
CA THR A 301 -9.87 12.64 -12.30
C THR A 301 -10.00 11.32 -13.06
N ILE A 302 -8.97 10.49 -13.01
CA ILE A 302 -8.94 9.15 -13.58
C ILE A 302 -9.41 8.16 -12.52
N PHE A 303 -8.81 8.23 -11.35
CA PHE A 303 -9.24 7.45 -10.18
C PHE A 303 -8.95 8.17 -8.88
N THR A 304 -9.71 7.78 -7.85
CA THR A 304 -9.45 8.15 -6.46
C THR A 304 -9.40 6.87 -5.62
N MET A 305 -8.36 6.74 -4.83
CA MET A 305 -8.20 5.68 -3.83
C MET A 305 -8.22 6.30 -2.46
N SER A 306 -8.99 5.75 -1.54
CA SER A 306 -8.99 6.19 -0.14
C SER A 306 -8.90 5.02 0.81
N SER A 307 -8.20 5.23 1.91
CA SER A 307 -8.14 4.33 3.05
C SER A 307 -8.31 5.11 4.33
N GLU A 308 -9.01 4.54 5.30
CA GLU A 308 -9.19 5.12 6.63
C GLU A 308 -9.20 4.02 7.67
N THR A 309 -8.38 4.17 8.70
CA THR A 309 -8.37 3.31 9.87
C THR A 309 -9.51 3.69 10.79
N LEU A 310 -10.43 2.77 11.00
CA LEU A 310 -11.63 2.98 11.83
C LEU A 310 -11.36 2.65 13.29
N GLU A 311 -10.49 1.66 13.54
CA GLU A 311 -10.20 1.14 14.89
C GLU A 311 -8.79 0.56 14.95
N ILE A 312 -8.12 0.72 16.08
CA ILE A 312 -6.82 0.12 16.41
C ILE A 312 -6.93 -0.52 17.79
N ALA A 313 -6.61 -1.80 17.88
CA ALA A 313 -6.57 -2.57 19.12
C ALA A 313 -5.24 -3.32 19.23
N THR A 314 -4.74 -3.50 20.44
CA THR A 314 -3.51 -4.25 20.73
C THR A 314 -3.77 -5.65 21.30
N ALA A 315 -5.05 -5.99 21.53
CA ALA A 315 -5.44 -7.33 21.96
C ALA A 315 -5.87 -8.16 20.74
N VAL A 316 -5.10 -9.19 20.42
CA VAL A 316 -5.37 -10.12 19.32
C VAL A 316 -5.54 -11.53 19.89
N ALA A 317 -6.71 -12.12 19.71
CA ALA A 317 -6.94 -13.52 20.07
C ALA A 317 -6.39 -14.47 18.99
N ALA A 318 -6.06 -15.70 19.35
CA ALA A 318 -5.60 -16.69 18.38
C ALA A 318 -6.59 -16.87 17.19
N PRO A 319 -7.92 -16.93 17.42
CA PRO A 319 -8.88 -17.02 16.32
C PRO A 319 -8.89 -15.84 15.35
N ASP A 320 -8.34 -14.68 15.73
CA ASP A 320 -8.29 -13.51 14.85
C ASP A 320 -7.31 -13.70 13.67
N VAL A 321 -6.35 -14.63 13.81
CA VAL A 321 -5.32 -14.93 12.80
C VAL A 321 -5.38 -16.38 12.30
N ASP A 322 -6.36 -17.15 12.74
CA ASP A 322 -6.56 -18.54 12.32
C ASP A 322 -7.66 -18.68 11.27
N ILE A 323 -7.63 -19.83 10.57
CA ILE A 323 -8.71 -20.20 9.65
C ILE A 323 -9.99 -20.37 10.48
N PRO A 324 -11.09 -19.66 10.15
CA PRO A 324 -12.32 -19.76 10.93
C PRO A 324 -12.86 -21.19 10.95
N ALA A 325 -13.47 -21.57 12.07
CA ALA A 325 -14.03 -22.91 12.23
C ALA A 325 -15.06 -23.23 11.13
N GLY A 326 -15.05 -24.47 10.65
CA GLY A 326 -15.95 -24.94 9.59
C GLY A 326 -15.54 -24.62 8.16
N PHE A 327 -14.34 -24.07 7.94
CA PHE A 327 -13.77 -23.92 6.61
C PHE A 327 -13.13 -25.23 6.12
N ILE A 328 -13.27 -25.52 4.83
CA ILE A 328 -12.80 -26.76 4.19
C ILE A 328 -11.74 -26.40 3.14
N LEU A 329 -10.65 -27.16 3.13
CA LEU A 329 -9.62 -27.03 2.09
C LEU A 329 -10.23 -27.39 0.74
N LYS A 330 -10.07 -26.50 -0.23
CA LYS A 330 -10.45 -26.74 -1.61
C LYS A 330 -9.22 -27.24 -2.35
N ASN A 331 -9.30 -28.49 -2.82
CA ASN A 331 -8.30 -29.10 -3.69
C ASN A 331 -8.34 -28.49 -5.09
#